data_5bba8058e3e5ece7166473c2ad4fa3ed
#
_entry.id   5bba8058e3e5ece7166473c2ad4fa3ed
#
_cell.length_a   1.000
_cell.length_b   1.000
_cell.length_c   1.000
_cell.angle_alpha   90.00
_cell.angle_beta   90.00
_cell.angle_gamma   90.00
#
_symmetry.space_group_name_H-M   'P 1'
#
loop_
_entity.id
_entity.type
_entity.pdbx_description
1 polymer ?
#
loop_
_entity_poly.entity_id
_entity_poly.type
_entity_poly.pdbx_seq_one_letter_code
_entity_poly.pdbx_strand_id
1 'polypeptide(L)'
;MGERTVDDRPTTAVDDRRLSAGLLATALEDDLVGEGWGQPVHDFRWGSHGVAFKHAERFLRLYIVDRPGRPVRCDLACDDARVYWSVMILGPTVGGLRAAVRAATTDSSDTEADLVVWLRVAGWDLNLRPDRPGGSAWAIRPDRRRYVVRGTRSAGGWSIQGDGIDVDASGGTPFALVAALALS
;
A
#
# COMPACT_ATOMS: atom_id res chain seq x y z
N MET A 1 23.08 34.63 -41.91
CA MET A 1 23.78 33.51 -41.27
C MET A 1 23.31 33.51 -39.82
N GLY A 2 22.30 32.74 -39.51
CA GLY A 2 21.68 32.67 -38.18
C GLY A 2 21.78 31.25 -37.66
N GLU A 3 22.61 31.05 -36.68
CA GLU A 3 22.77 29.79 -35.96
C GLU A 3 21.49 29.51 -35.15
N ARG A 4 20.83 28.40 -35.45
CA ARG A 4 19.83 27.81 -34.58
C ARG A 4 20.51 26.93 -33.55
N THR A 5 20.60 27.41 -32.34
CA THR A 5 20.90 26.57 -31.16
C THR A 5 19.73 25.61 -30.90
N VAL A 6 19.96 24.34 -31.16
CA VAL A 6 19.06 23.23 -30.74
C VAL A 6 19.24 23.07 -29.25
N ASP A 7 18.19 23.36 -28.48
CA ASP A 7 18.12 23.15 -27.05
C ASP A 7 17.81 21.65 -26.81
N ASP A 8 18.86 20.84 -26.72
CA ASP A 8 18.82 19.42 -26.44
C ASP A 8 18.75 19.22 -24.92
N ARG A 9 17.58 19.44 -24.32
CA ARG A 9 17.29 18.99 -22.96
C ARG A 9 16.74 17.57 -23.01
N PRO A 10 17.44 16.58 -22.44
CA PRO A 10 16.85 15.27 -22.24
C PRO A 10 15.73 15.39 -21.20
N THR A 11 14.49 15.37 -21.66
CA THR A 11 13.31 15.22 -20.80
C THR A 11 13.24 13.77 -20.35
N THR A 12 14.04 13.38 -19.39
CA THR A 12 13.82 12.16 -18.61
C THR A 12 12.85 12.49 -17.48
N ALA A 13 11.61 12.77 -17.82
CA ALA A 13 10.52 12.51 -16.91
C ALA A 13 10.41 10.98 -16.83
N VAL A 14 11.08 10.39 -15.86
CA VAL A 14 10.83 9.00 -15.47
C VAL A 14 9.36 8.94 -15.09
N ASP A 15 8.58 8.26 -15.92
CA ASP A 15 7.16 8.01 -15.68
C ASP A 15 7.07 7.09 -14.47
N ASP A 16 6.98 7.70 -13.28
CA ASP A 16 6.97 7.07 -11.95
C ASP A 16 5.75 6.13 -11.75
N ARG A 17 4.94 5.96 -12.80
CA ARG A 17 3.66 5.26 -12.75
C ARG A 17 3.71 3.78 -13.15
N ARG A 18 4.89 3.25 -13.53
CA ARG A 18 5.00 1.85 -13.98
C ARG A 18 6.18 1.13 -13.36
N LEU A 19 6.21 1.05 -12.04
CA LEU A 19 7.12 0.10 -11.39
C LEU A 19 6.67 -1.32 -11.75
N SER A 20 7.58 -2.15 -12.27
CA SER A 20 7.31 -3.59 -12.41
C SER A 20 7.43 -4.27 -11.05
N ALA A 21 6.82 -5.46 -10.91
CA ALA A 21 6.94 -6.26 -9.68
C ALA A 21 8.40 -6.54 -9.31
N GLY A 22 9.26 -6.80 -10.31
CA GLY A 22 10.69 -7.03 -10.09
C GLY A 22 11.41 -5.79 -9.56
N LEU A 23 11.18 -4.62 -10.16
CA LEU A 23 11.80 -3.36 -9.69
C LEU A 23 11.34 -3.01 -8.27
N LEU A 24 10.05 -3.18 -7.97
CA LEU A 24 9.51 -2.92 -6.66
C LEU A 24 10.08 -3.89 -5.61
N ALA A 25 10.21 -5.18 -5.94
CA ALA A 25 10.81 -6.18 -5.08
C ALA A 25 12.29 -5.88 -4.81
N THR A 26 13.08 -5.56 -5.85
CA THR A 26 14.49 -5.19 -5.70
C THR A 26 14.67 -3.95 -4.83
N ALA A 27 13.79 -2.94 -4.97
CA ALA A 27 13.86 -1.73 -4.16
C ALA A 27 13.53 -1.96 -2.68
N LEU A 28 12.90 -3.08 -2.33
CA LEU A 28 12.51 -3.44 -0.96
C LEU A 28 13.39 -4.53 -0.36
N GLU A 29 14.14 -5.28 -1.16
CA GLU A 29 14.82 -6.51 -0.74
C GLU A 29 15.74 -6.31 0.45
N ASP A 30 16.66 -5.34 0.38
CA ASP A 30 17.62 -5.08 1.45
C ASP A 30 16.92 -4.69 2.76
N ASP A 31 15.89 -3.86 2.68
CA ASP A 31 15.11 -3.45 3.85
C ASP A 31 14.37 -4.65 4.46
N LEU A 32 13.71 -5.46 3.62
CA LEU A 32 12.94 -6.62 4.07
C LEU A 32 13.83 -7.67 4.71
N VAL A 33 14.94 -8.02 4.05
CA VAL A 33 15.90 -9.01 4.58
C VAL A 33 16.50 -8.51 5.91
N GLY A 34 16.84 -7.22 6.03
CA GLY A 34 17.31 -6.61 7.26
C GLY A 34 16.28 -6.64 8.39
N GLU A 35 14.99 -6.68 8.08
CA GLU A 35 13.88 -6.75 9.03
C GLU A 35 13.40 -8.21 9.30
N GLY A 36 14.11 -9.23 8.86
CA GLY A 36 13.82 -10.65 9.14
C GLY A 36 12.93 -11.34 8.13
N TRP A 37 12.69 -10.72 6.95
CA TRP A 37 12.04 -11.40 5.85
C TRP A 37 13.04 -12.30 5.11
N GLY A 38 12.56 -13.42 4.59
CA GLY A 38 13.38 -14.30 3.76
C GLY A 38 13.67 -13.69 2.39
N GLN A 39 14.62 -14.29 1.68
CA GLN A 39 14.96 -13.92 0.32
C GLN A 39 13.74 -14.02 -0.61
N PRO A 40 13.65 -13.15 -1.64
CA PRO A 40 12.53 -13.16 -2.57
C PRO A 40 12.49 -14.45 -3.37
N VAL A 41 11.27 -14.98 -3.55
CA VAL A 41 10.99 -16.12 -4.42
C VAL A 41 10.25 -15.63 -5.66
N HIS A 42 10.85 -15.78 -6.82
CA HIS A 42 10.25 -15.35 -8.09
C HIS A 42 9.37 -16.46 -8.67
N ASP A 43 8.21 -16.09 -9.19
CA ASP A 43 7.25 -16.95 -9.87
C ASP A 43 6.85 -16.33 -11.21
N PHE A 44 7.00 -17.09 -12.28
CA PHE A 44 6.65 -16.66 -13.64
C PHE A 44 5.55 -17.57 -14.17
N ARG A 45 4.29 -17.11 -14.07
CA ARG A 45 3.13 -17.89 -14.54
C ARG A 45 2.21 -17.03 -15.40
N TRP A 46 1.76 -17.61 -16.50
CA TRP A 46 0.70 -17.04 -17.35
C TRP A 46 0.96 -15.60 -17.80
N GLY A 47 2.22 -15.28 -18.13
CA GLY A 47 2.63 -13.93 -18.53
C GLY A 47 2.68 -12.90 -17.40
N SER A 48 2.56 -13.36 -16.15
CA SER A 48 2.71 -12.53 -14.96
C SER A 48 4.05 -12.84 -14.29
N HIS A 49 4.67 -11.81 -13.73
CA HIS A 49 5.83 -11.95 -12.85
C HIS A 49 5.38 -11.70 -11.41
N GLY A 50 5.56 -12.69 -10.55
CA GLY A 50 5.27 -12.62 -9.13
C GLY A 50 6.54 -12.70 -8.30
N VAL A 51 6.61 -11.96 -7.19
CA VAL A 51 7.67 -12.04 -6.21
C VAL A 51 7.07 -12.19 -4.82
N ALA A 52 7.48 -13.22 -4.09
CA ALA A 52 6.99 -13.51 -2.76
C ALA A 52 8.09 -13.36 -1.72
N PHE A 53 7.76 -12.67 -0.62
CA PHE A 53 8.56 -12.60 0.60
C PHE A 53 7.76 -13.21 1.75
N LYS A 54 8.45 -13.87 2.68
CA LYS A 54 7.87 -14.42 3.92
C LYS A 54 8.71 -13.99 5.10
N HIS A 55 8.05 -13.48 6.14
CA HIS A 55 8.72 -13.20 7.39
C HIS A 55 8.89 -14.49 8.20
N ALA A 56 10.10 -14.74 8.71
CA ALA A 56 10.45 -16.01 9.34
C ALA A 56 9.64 -16.29 10.62
N GLU A 57 9.35 -15.26 11.42
CA GLU A 57 8.80 -15.41 12.78
C GLU A 57 7.37 -14.91 12.95
N ARG A 58 6.81 -14.14 11.99
CA ARG A 58 5.56 -13.41 12.20
C ARG A 58 4.38 -13.88 11.36
N PHE A 59 4.52 -14.99 10.65
CA PHE A 59 3.49 -15.51 9.74
C PHE A 59 3.03 -14.48 8.68
N LEU A 60 3.86 -13.46 8.41
CA LEU A 60 3.59 -12.46 7.39
C LEU A 60 4.07 -12.94 6.03
N ARG A 61 3.31 -12.57 5.01
CA ARG A 61 3.70 -12.74 3.62
C ARG A 61 3.39 -11.50 2.81
N LEU A 62 4.28 -11.15 1.92
CA LEU A 62 4.10 -10.12 0.90
C LEU A 62 4.21 -10.79 -0.46
N TYR A 63 3.21 -10.61 -1.31
CA TYR A 63 3.22 -11.06 -2.69
C TYR A 63 3.04 -9.88 -3.62
N ILE A 64 3.99 -9.64 -4.50
CA ILE A 64 4.00 -8.56 -5.48
C ILE A 64 3.80 -9.19 -6.85
N VAL A 65 2.80 -8.78 -7.60
CA VAL A 65 2.50 -9.34 -8.91
C VAL A 65 2.30 -8.26 -9.96
N ASP A 66 2.93 -8.46 -11.09
CA ASP A 66 2.79 -7.64 -12.29
C ASP A 66 1.99 -8.40 -13.33
N ARG A 67 1.00 -7.72 -13.92
CA ARG A 67 0.18 -8.26 -15.03
C ARG A 67 0.18 -7.27 -16.17
N PRO A 68 0.35 -7.71 -17.42
CA PRO A 68 0.32 -6.82 -18.58
C PRO A 68 -0.92 -5.92 -18.58
N GLY A 69 -0.71 -4.61 -18.72
CA GLY A 69 -1.78 -3.63 -18.80
C GLY A 69 -2.55 -3.35 -17.50
N ARG A 70 -2.08 -3.89 -16.36
CA ARG A 70 -2.67 -3.62 -15.03
C ARG A 70 -1.66 -2.94 -14.12
N PRO A 71 -2.11 -2.17 -13.11
CA PRO A 71 -1.25 -1.71 -12.04
C PRO A 71 -0.61 -2.90 -11.31
N VAL A 72 0.59 -2.72 -10.79
CA VAL A 72 1.20 -3.69 -9.89
C VAL A 72 0.28 -3.89 -8.69
N ARG A 73 0.07 -5.15 -8.33
CA ARG A 73 -0.71 -5.56 -7.17
C ARG A 73 0.23 -6.11 -6.11
N CYS A 74 0.02 -5.68 -4.87
CA CYS A 74 0.67 -6.24 -3.70
C CYS A 74 -0.40 -6.82 -2.76
N ASP A 75 -0.18 -8.04 -2.31
CA ASP A 75 -1.00 -8.68 -1.29
C ASP A 75 -0.12 -8.87 -0.05
N LEU A 76 -0.43 -8.15 1.03
CA LEU A 76 0.22 -8.27 2.33
C LEU A 76 -0.75 -8.95 3.29
N ALA A 77 -0.33 -10.03 3.95
CA ALA A 77 -1.21 -10.80 4.81
C ALA A 77 -0.49 -11.37 6.02
N CYS A 78 -1.24 -11.58 7.10
CA CYS A 78 -0.88 -12.39 8.25
C CYS A 78 -1.74 -13.65 8.28
N ASP A 79 -1.09 -14.81 8.33
CA ASP A 79 -1.73 -16.13 8.38
C ASP A 79 -1.55 -16.81 9.76
N ASP A 80 -1.44 -16.03 10.83
CA ASP A 80 -1.43 -16.61 12.17
C ASP A 80 -2.82 -17.23 12.49
N ALA A 81 -2.83 -18.40 13.08
CA ALA A 81 -4.07 -19.08 13.48
C ALA A 81 -4.94 -18.26 14.46
N ARG A 82 -4.35 -17.29 15.15
CA ARG A 82 -5.02 -16.42 16.13
C ARG A 82 -5.41 -15.06 15.54
N VAL A 83 -4.67 -14.60 14.52
CA VAL A 83 -4.85 -13.28 13.93
C VAL A 83 -4.73 -13.42 12.43
N TYR A 84 -5.85 -13.32 11.73
CA TYR A 84 -5.89 -13.34 10.28
C TYR A 84 -6.29 -11.96 9.75
N TRP A 85 -5.48 -11.41 8.87
CA TRP A 85 -5.83 -10.23 8.09
C TRP A 85 -5.13 -10.24 6.73
N SER A 86 -5.70 -9.52 5.79
CA SER A 86 -5.11 -9.34 4.46
C SER A 86 -5.39 -7.95 3.93
N VAL A 87 -4.42 -7.43 3.18
CA VAL A 87 -4.49 -6.14 2.50
C VAL A 87 -4.07 -6.33 1.06
N MET A 88 -4.93 -5.94 0.14
CA MET A 88 -4.62 -5.83 -1.29
C MET A 88 -4.34 -4.37 -1.62
N ILE A 89 -3.23 -4.09 -2.30
CA ILE A 89 -2.79 -2.76 -2.70
C ILE A 89 -2.59 -2.77 -4.21
N LEU A 90 -3.26 -1.88 -4.93
CA LEU A 90 -3.04 -1.65 -6.36
C LEU A 90 -2.30 -0.33 -6.57
N GLY A 91 -1.28 -0.33 -7.41
CA GLY A 91 -0.47 0.85 -7.72
C GLY A 91 0.33 1.40 -6.53
N PRO A 92 1.00 0.56 -5.71
CA PRO A 92 1.78 1.06 -4.59
C PRO A 92 3.00 1.84 -5.08
N THR A 93 3.43 2.84 -4.30
CA THR A 93 4.77 3.41 -4.39
C THR A 93 5.75 2.58 -3.55
N VAL A 94 7.06 2.67 -3.83
CA VAL A 94 8.11 2.03 -3.01
C VAL A 94 8.00 2.51 -1.55
N GLY A 95 7.88 3.83 -1.35
CA GLY A 95 7.76 4.43 -0.02
C GLY A 95 6.54 3.96 0.74
N GLY A 96 5.38 3.92 0.07
CA GLY A 96 4.12 3.46 0.66
C GLY A 96 4.17 2.00 1.05
N LEU A 97 4.71 1.13 0.19
CA LEU A 97 4.84 -0.29 0.50
C LEU A 97 5.84 -0.55 1.63
N ARG A 98 6.97 0.20 1.65
CA ARG A 98 7.94 0.15 2.76
C ARG A 98 7.30 0.54 4.09
N ALA A 99 6.52 1.62 4.12
CA ALA A 99 5.80 2.05 5.32
C ALA A 99 4.76 1.02 5.76
N ALA A 100 4.04 0.40 4.82
CA ALA A 100 3.06 -0.64 5.09
C ALA A 100 3.72 -1.90 5.70
N VAL A 101 4.83 -2.36 5.13
CA VAL A 101 5.55 -3.53 5.65
C VAL A 101 6.07 -3.27 7.07
N ARG A 102 6.67 -2.11 7.33
CA ARG A 102 7.13 -1.73 8.67
C ARG A 102 5.99 -1.68 9.68
N ALA A 103 4.86 -1.10 9.31
CA ALA A 103 3.67 -1.09 10.17
C ALA A 103 3.15 -2.50 10.45
N ALA A 104 3.22 -3.42 9.48
CA ALA A 104 2.82 -4.81 9.64
C ALA A 104 3.75 -5.62 10.54
N THR A 105 5.05 -5.28 10.57
CA THR A 105 6.06 -5.96 11.42
C THR A 105 6.15 -5.40 12.83
N THR A 106 5.55 -4.24 13.08
CA THR A 106 5.54 -3.64 14.42
C THR A 106 4.43 -4.26 15.25
N ASP A 107 4.77 -4.74 16.46
CA ASP A 107 3.76 -5.15 17.44
C ASP A 107 3.05 -3.90 17.93
N SER A 108 1.80 -3.72 17.52
CA SER A 108 1.02 -2.59 17.93
C SER A 108 -0.30 -3.03 18.57
N SER A 109 -0.62 -2.42 19.69
CA SER A 109 -1.94 -2.50 20.33
C SER A 109 -2.81 -1.32 19.91
N ASP A 110 -2.59 -0.79 18.69
CA ASP A 110 -3.27 0.39 18.19
C ASP A 110 -4.78 0.21 18.11
N THR A 111 -5.48 1.29 18.41
CA THR A 111 -6.93 1.36 18.38
C THR A 111 -7.41 2.24 17.22
N GLU A 112 -8.71 2.20 16.94
CA GLU A 112 -9.31 3.13 15.99
C GLU A 112 -9.12 4.59 16.43
N ALA A 113 -9.04 4.86 17.76
CA ALA A 113 -8.76 6.19 18.28
C ALA A 113 -7.37 6.70 17.87
N ASP A 114 -6.38 5.82 17.82
CA ASP A 114 -5.03 6.16 17.37
C ASP A 114 -5.02 6.50 15.88
N LEU A 115 -5.71 5.71 15.05
CA LEU A 115 -5.89 6.03 13.63
C LEU A 115 -6.53 7.40 13.43
N VAL A 116 -7.58 7.75 14.24
CA VAL A 116 -8.20 9.07 14.22
C VAL A 116 -7.20 10.17 14.54
N VAL A 117 -6.35 9.97 15.55
CA VAL A 117 -5.33 10.95 15.94
C VAL A 117 -4.32 11.15 14.82
N TRP A 118 -3.77 10.07 14.25
CA TRP A 118 -2.78 10.17 13.19
C TRP A 118 -3.29 10.88 11.94
N LEU A 119 -4.51 10.57 11.50
CA LEU A 119 -5.10 11.23 10.34
C LEU A 119 -5.41 12.71 10.62
N ARG A 120 -5.88 13.05 11.83
CA ARG A 120 -6.09 14.45 12.22
C ARG A 120 -4.81 15.26 12.27
N VAL A 121 -3.74 14.71 12.83
CA VAL A 121 -2.42 15.36 12.86
C VAL A 121 -1.91 15.62 11.44
N ALA A 122 -2.20 14.71 10.50
CA ALA A 122 -1.92 14.87 9.08
C ALA A 122 -2.91 15.82 8.35
N GLY A 123 -3.84 16.42 9.05
CA GLY A 123 -4.79 17.40 8.52
C GLY A 123 -5.98 16.81 7.78
N TRP A 124 -6.27 15.51 7.94
CA TRP A 124 -7.43 14.88 7.30
C TRP A 124 -8.75 15.33 7.92
N ASP A 125 -9.75 15.55 7.08
CA ASP A 125 -11.13 15.79 7.49
C ASP A 125 -11.82 14.45 7.78
N LEU A 126 -12.32 14.29 9.01
CA LEU A 126 -12.90 13.04 9.51
C LEU A 126 -14.42 13.16 9.66
N ASN A 127 -15.15 12.34 8.94
CA ASN A 127 -16.57 12.14 9.12
C ASN A 127 -16.82 10.94 10.06
N LEU A 128 -16.85 11.20 11.35
CA LEU A 128 -17.01 10.16 12.39
C LEU A 128 -18.47 9.68 12.58
N ARG A 129 -19.40 10.07 11.72
CA ARG A 129 -20.79 9.61 11.76
C ARG A 129 -21.00 8.48 10.76
N PRO A 130 -20.96 7.20 11.20
CA PRO A 130 -21.07 6.05 10.32
C PRO A 130 -22.51 5.73 9.86
N ASP A 131 -23.50 6.56 10.18
CA ASP A 131 -24.93 6.21 10.15
C ASP A 131 -25.57 6.22 8.77
N ARG A 132 -24.80 6.39 7.70
CA ARG A 132 -25.34 6.29 6.34
C ARG A 132 -24.90 5.00 5.66
N PRO A 133 -25.80 4.05 5.45
CA PRO A 133 -25.56 2.96 4.53
C PRO A 133 -25.35 3.54 3.12
N GLY A 134 -24.21 3.28 2.50
CA GLY A 134 -23.94 3.70 1.12
C GLY A 134 -22.70 4.56 0.91
N GLY A 135 -21.66 4.46 1.75
CA GLY A 135 -20.32 4.81 1.33
C GLY A 135 -19.97 6.30 1.40
N SER A 136 -20.32 7.00 2.47
CA SER A 136 -19.65 8.27 2.74
C SER A 136 -18.21 7.98 3.18
N ALA A 137 -17.22 8.72 2.61
CA ALA A 137 -15.85 8.65 3.06
C ALA A 137 -15.78 8.89 4.57
N TRP A 138 -15.07 7.99 5.27
CA TRP A 138 -14.83 8.10 6.71
C TRP A 138 -13.76 9.18 7.00
N ALA A 139 -12.75 9.29 6.13
CA ALA A 139 -11.73 10.34 6.18
C ALA A 139 -11.37 10.81 4.76
N ILE A 140 -11.12 12.09 4.60
CA ILE A 140 -10.75 12.71 3.33
C ILE A 140 -9.48 13.54 3.54
N ARG A 141 -8.47 13.34 2.70
CA ARG A 141 -7.25 14.16 2.70
C ARG A 141 -7.58 15.61 2.32
N PRO A 142 -6.85 16.61 2.85
CA PRO A 142 -7.18 18.05 2.61
C PRO A 142 -7.28 18.43 1.13
N ASP A 143 -6.48 17.83 0.26
CA ASP A 143 -6.54 18.06 -1.19
C ASP A 143 -7.65 17.30 -1.92
N ARG A 144 -8.44 16.51 -1.18
CA ARG A 144 -9.54 15.67 -1.66
C ARG A 144 -9.16 14.62 -2.72
N ARG A 145 -7.87 14.32 -2.86
CA ARG A 145 -7.37 13.33 -3.82
C ARG A 145 -7.32 11.92 -3.27
N ARG A 146 -7.37 11.76 -1.94
CA ARG A 146 -7.38 10.46 -1.29
C ARG A 146 -8.42 10.42 -0.18
N TYR A 147 -9.07 9.28 -0.01
CA TYR A 147 -10.07 9.07 1.01
C TYR A 147 -10.02 7.66 1.58
N VAL A 148 -10.44 7.53 2.81
CA VAL A 148 -10.60 6.26 3.54
C VAL A 148 -12.08 5.99 3.71
N VAL A 149 -12.51 4.77 3.43
CA VAL A 149 -13.87 4.30 3.62
C VAL A 149 -13.85 3.09 4.53
N ARG A 150 -14.82 3.01 5.46
CA ARG A 150 -14.97 1.88 6.38
C ARG A 150 -16.10 0.95 5.90
N GLY A 151 -15.87 -0.37 5.98
CA GLY A 151 -16.92 -1.36 5.82
C GLY A 151 -17.35 -1.69 4.40
N THR A 152 -16.47 -1.60 3.41
CA THR A 152 -16.87 -1.66 2.01
C THR A 152 -17.02 -3.06 1.42
N ARG A 153 -16.02 -3.92 1.46
CA ARG A 153 -16.08 -5.24 0.78
C ARG A 153 -16.04 -6.42 1.74
N SER A 154 -15.38 -6.24 2.86
CA SER A 154 -15.35 -7.23 3.95
C SER A 154 -15.93 -6.61 5.20
N ALA A 155 -16.72 -7.37 5.97
CA ALA A 155 -17.32 -6.87 7.22
C ALA A 155 -16.25 -6.27 8.14
N GLY A 156 -16.37 -4.98 8.46
CA GLY A 156 -15.41 -4.25 9.29
C GLY A 156 -14.10 -3.86 8.62
N GLY A 157 -13.94 -4.05 7.31
CA GLY A 157 -12.72 -3.71 6.58
C GLY A 157 -12.57 -2.23 6.24
N TRP A 158 -11.47 -1.89 5.59
CA TRP A 158 -11.09 -0.56 5.17
C TRP A 158 -10.79 -0.52 3.67
N SER A 159 -11.15 0.56 3.01
CA SER A 159 -10.72 0.85 1.64
C SER A 159 -10.08 2.23 1.60
N ILE A 160 -8.94 2.35 0.92
CA ILE A 160 -8.24 3.62 0.70
C ILE A 160 -8.14 3.82 -0.80
N GLN A 161 -8.61 4.94 -1.30
CA GLN A 161 -8.66 5.22 -2.73
C GLN A 161 -8.18 6.62 -3.06
N GLY A 162 -7.59 6.77 -4.24
CA GLY A 162 -7.13 8.05 -4.78
C GLY A 162 -5.61 8.10 -4.99
N ASP A 163 -5.15 9.11 -5.71
CA ASP A 163 -3.74 9.31 -6.09
C ASP A 163 -3.06 8.10 -6.75
N GLY A 164 -3.83 7.31 -7.52
CA GLY A 164 -3.29 6.14 -8.21
C GLY A 164 -3.13 4.89 -7.33
N ILE A 165 -3.50 4.96 -6.05
CA ILE A 165 -3.56 3.81 -5.15
C ILE A 165 -5.00 3.36 -4.92
N ASP A 166 -5.22 2.06 -4.86
CA ASP A 166 -6.47 1.45 -4.40
C ASP A 166 -6.12 0.33 -3.43
N VAL A 167 -6.63 0.42 -2.20
CA VAL A 167 -6.36 -0.52 -1.11
C VAL A 167 -7.68 -1.12 -0.63
N ASP A 168 -7.67 -2.44 -0.44
CA ASP A 168 -8.76 -3.17 0.21
C ASP A 168 -8.18 -3.99 1.37
N ALA A 169 -8.56 -3.65 2.59
CA ALA A 169 -8.03 -4.23 3.81
C ALA A 169 -9.15 -4.89 4.62
N SER A 170 -8.90 -6.10 5.11
CA SER A 170 -9.84 -6.84 5.95
C SER A 170 -10.02 -6.20 7.35
N GLY A 171 -11.09 -6.57 8.06
CA GLY A 171 -11.44 -5.99 9.35
C GLY A 171 -10.42 -6.22 10.48
N GLY A 172 -9.59 -7.26 10.36
CA GLY A 172 -8.51 -7.55 11.32
C GLY A 172 -7.20 -6.82 11.05
N THR A 173 -7.14 -5.98 10.02
CA THR A 173 -5.93 -5.24 9.65
C THR A 173 -5.52 -4.26 10.76
N PRO A 174 -4.24 -4.24 11.18
CA PRO A 174 -3.75 -3.30 12.17
C PRO A 174 -4.00 -1.84 11.77
N PHE A 175 -4.40 -1.00 12.72
CA PHE A 175 -4.69 0.41 12.44
C PHE A 175 -3.45 1.20 12.00
N ALA A 176 -2.27 0.86 12.53
CA ALA A 176 -0.99 1.42 12.07
C ALA A 176 -0.76 1.15 10.59
N LEU A 177 -1.11 -0.04 10.09
CA LEU A 177 -0.99 -0.39 8.68
C LEU A 177 -1.98 0.41 7.82
N VAL A 178 -3.23 0.57 8.28
CA VAL A 178 -4.22 1.43 7.59
C VAL A 178 -3.72 2.88 7.53
N ALA A 179 -3.17 3.41 8.64
CA ALA A 179 -2.60 4.76 8.68
C ALA A 179 -1.41 4.90 7.72
N ALA A 180 -0.46 3.95 7.73
CA ALA A 180 0.71 3.97 6.86
C ALA A 180 0.32 4.04 5.37
N LEU A 181 -0.69 3.27 4.97
CA LEU A 181 -1.22 3.27 3.59
C LEU A 181 -2.01 4.54 3.25
N ALA A 182 -2.74 5.11 4.20
CA ALA A 182 -3.46 6.34 3.97
C ALA A 182 -2.52 7.55 3.81
N LEU A 183 -1.43 7.58 4.57
CA LEU A 183 -0.50 8.70 4.66
C LEU A 183 0.67 8.63 3.66
N SER A 184 0.83 7.49 2.95
CA SER A 184 1.91 7.25 1.99
C SER A 184 1.83 8.06 0.68
#